data_7f46d32e7999dfd6cbe7bab5d80ed216
#
_entry.id   7f46d32e7999dfd6cbe7bab5d80ed216
#
_cell.length_a   1.000
_cell.length_b   1.000
_cell.length_c   1.000
_cell.angle_alpha   90.00
_cell.angle_beta   90.00
_cell.angle_gamma   90.00
#
_symmetry.space_group_name_H-M   'P 1'
#
loop_
_entity.id
_entity.type
_entity.pdbx_description
1 polymer ?
#
loop_
_entity_poly.entity_id
_entity_poly.type
_entity_poly.pdbx_seq_one_letter_code
_entity_poly.pdbx_strand_id
1 'polypeptide(L)'
;MDSLFDMSPEAGKRYAPLADRMRPRRLEDIVGQDAAVGRQSFLYRMIERDMIPSLLLFGPPGCGKTTIASVIAEMTKSCFIKVNATSSGIKEIRDVVSKAKEELSYYQRRTIVFIDEIHRFNKGQQDVLLPYVEDGTFILIGATTENPYFEINGPLLSRLRLIHLKRLTDEAIVSVLHRALDDEKYGLAIHRYTAKPEALALIAAYASGDTRVALNLLEQSTSMLMDGGSLTEKEIGEVAGVQISSYDKQGDYHYNIVSAFIKSMRGSDPDAALHYLARMIDGGEKTSFISRRIMICAAEDVGLADPRALQVAVSAAQAAEMVGFPESQIILAEAVLYICLAPKSNSACSGIFAAEGEEKTRKDWSIPAHLMDSHYSGAKKMGLGIGYKYPHDFGGWVEQQYLPDELIGHQYYKPRPLGQEGDMVRAWWARRKGSK
;
A
#
# COMPACT_ATOMS: atom_id res chain seq x y z
N MET A 1 7.91 -4.88 51.40
CA MET A 1 6.46 -5.10 51.20
C MET A 1 6.29 -5.34 49.71
N ASP A 2 6.37 -6.62 49.33
CA ASP A 2 6.20 -7.03 47.95
C ASP A 2 4.74 -6.81 47.55
N SER A 3 4.56 -6.09 46.48
CA SER A 3 3.24 -5.73 45.95
C SER A 3 2.47 -6.99 45.58
N LEU A 4 1.29 -7.21 46.17
CA LEU A 4 0.37 -8.31 45.88
C LEU A 4 -0.19 -8.27 44.46
N PHE A 5 0.32 -7.36 43.58
CA PHE A 5 -0.11 -7.12 42.20
C PHE A 5 0.96 -7.44 41.16
N ASP A 6 2.08 -8.04 41.51
CA ASP A 6 2.99 -8.65 40.52
C ASP A 6 2.36 -9.96 40.04
N MET A 7 1.36 -9.82 39.17
CA MET A 7 0.91 -10.94 38.33
C MET A 7 2.11 -11.45 37.54
N SER A 8 2.50 -12.68 37.75
CA SER A 8 3.56 -13.32 37.00
C SER A 8 3.32 -13.08 35.49
N PRO A 9 4.37 -12.82 34.69
CA PRO A 9 4.23 -12.60 33.24
C PRO A 9 3.45 -13.71 32.50
N GLU A 10 3.36 -14.88 33.13
CA GLU A 10 2.60 -16.05 32.61
C GLU A 10 1.09 -15.97 32.90
N ALA A 11 0.66 -15.37 34.00
CA ALA A 11 -0.76 -15.23 34.33
C ALA A 11 -1.48 -14.22 33.38
N GLY A 12 -0.82 -13.12 33.02
CA GLY A 12 -1.36 -12.16 32.06
C GLY A 12 -1.51 -12.74 30.64
N LYS A 13 -0.67 -13.70 30.27
CA LYS A 13 -0.72 -14.34 28.93
C LYS A 13 -1.93 -15.26 28.73
N ARG A 14 -2.53 -15.80 29.79
CA ARG A 14 -3.73 -16.65 29.67
C ARG A 14 -4.98 -15.88 29.21
N TYR A 15 -5.04 -14.58 29.50
CA TYR A 15 -6.17 -13.72 29.14
C TYR A 15 -5.92 -12.95 27.82
N ALA A 16 -4.76 -13.10 27.19
CA ALA A 16 -4.49 -12.50 25.91
C ALA A 16 -5.33 -13.16 24.80
N PRO A 17 -5.76 -12.43 23.76
CA PRO A 17 -6.45 -13.00 22.61
C PRO A 17 -5.69 -14.17 22.00
N LEU A 18 -6.39 -15.17 21.47
CA LEU A 18 -5.81 -16.35 20.84
C LEU A 18 -4.77 -15.99 19.76
N ALA A 19 -5.03 -14.94 19.00
CA ALA A 19 -4.11 -14.42 17.99
C ALA A 19 -2.75 -13.98 18.57
N ASP A 20 -2.71 -13.48 19.78
CA ASP A 20 -1.46 -13.12 20.46
C ASP A 20 -0.79 -14.32 21.13
N ARG A 21 -1.57 -15.23 21.71
CA ARG A 21 -1.07 -16.45 22.35
C ARG A 21 -0.41 -17.41 21.35
N MET A 22 -1.01 -17.52 20.16
CA MET A 22 -0.60 -18.42 19.08
C MET A 22 0.52 -17.85 18.18
N ARG A 23 1.11 -16.70 18.53
CA ARG A 23 2.21 -16.13 17.73
C ARG A 23 3.37 -17.11 17.64
N PRO A 24 3.87 -17.41 16.41
CA PRO A 24 5.09 -18.17 16.21
C PRO A 24 6.27 -17.63 17.04
N ARG A 25 7.08 -18.54 17.54
CA ARG A 25 8.30 -18.23 18.32
C ARG A 25 9.57 -18.65 17.61
N ARG A 26 9.45 -19.44 16.54
CA ARG A 26 10.53 -19.88 15.67
C ARG A 26 10.15 -19.58 14.23
N LEU A 27 11.15 -19.43 13.36
CA LEU A 27 10.90 -19.19 11.94
C LEU A 27 10.18 -20.36 11.27
N GLU A 28 10.45 -21.57 11.71
CA GLU A 28 9.82 -22.80 11.21
C GLU A 28 8.31 -22.87 11.50
N ASP A 29 7.85 -22.13 12.51
CA ASP A 29 6.43 -22.07 12.89
C ASP A 29 5.65 -21.06 12.05
N ILE A 30 6.33 -20.26 11.22
CA ILE A 30 5.71 -19.26 10.36
C ILE A 30 5.23 -19.94 9.08
N VAL A 31 3.92 -19.97 8.89
CA VAL A 31 3.27 -20.63 7.78
C VAL A 31 3.13 -19.69 6.58
N GLY A 32 3.28 -20.22 5.36
CA GLY A 32 2.95 -19.52 4.10
C GLY A 32 3.92 -18.41 3.68
N GLN A 33 5.10 -18.31 4.32
CA GLN A 33 6.12 -17.30 4.01
C GLN A 33 7.47 -17.93 3.65
N ASP A 34 7.48 -19.12 3.05
CA ASP A 34 8.71 -19.90 2.78
C ASP A 34 9.73 -19.14 1.95
N ALA A 35 9.28 -18.33 0.99
CA ALA A 35 10.18 -17.52 0.18
C ALA A 35 10.91 -16.43 1.00
N ALA A 36 10.29 -15.93 2.08
CA ALA A 36 10.82 -14.86 2.92
C ALA A 36 11.66 -15.42 4.09
N VAL A 37 11.13 -16.43 4.80
CA VAL A 37 11.69 -16.95 6.06
C VAL A 37 11.98 -18.45 6.07
N GLY A 38 11.73 -19.17 4.97
CA GLY A 38 12.06 -20.60 4.87
C GLY A 38 13.57 -20.85 4.95
N ARG A 39 14.00 -22.06 5.30
CA ARG A 39 15.42 -22.43 5.53
C ARG A 39 16.38 -22.05 4.40
N GLN A 40 15.90 -22.00 3.16
CA GLN A 40 16.71 -21.61 2.00
C GLN A 40 16.69 -20.10 1.72
N SER A 41 15.88 -19.33 2.44
CA SER A 41 15.75 -17.88 2.22
C SER A 41 17.04 -17.15 2.63
N PHE A 42 17.21 -15.95 2.05
CA PHE A 42 18.29 -15.05 2.45
C PHE A 42 18.21 -14.72 3.95
N LEU A 43 17.01 -14.37 4.43
CA LEU A 43 16.81 -13.91 5.81
C LEU A 43 17.14 -15.01 6.82
N TYR A 44 16.69 -16.25 6.58
CA TYR A 44 17.00 -17.39 7.44
C TYR A 44 18.51 -17.59 7.62
N ARG A 45 19.26 -17.58 6.51
CA ARG A 45 20.73 -17.73 6.53
C ARG A 45 21.44 -16.60 7.26
N MET A 46 20.92 -15.38 7.18
CA MET A 46 21.49 -14.23 7.89
C MET A 46 21.24 -14.32 9.40
N ILE A 47 20.06 -14.80 9.80
CA ILE A 47 19.72 -15.03 11.21
C ILE A 47 20.60 -16.13 11.81
N GLU A 48 20.81 -17.26 11.12
CA GLU A 48 21.71 -18.34 11.57
C GLU A 48 23.14 -17.85 11.78
N ARG A 49 23.61 -16.92 10.98
CA ARG A 49 24.96 -16.34 11.08
C ARG A 49 25.04 -15.15 12.03
N ASP A 50 23.92 -14.79 12.65
CA ASP A 50 23.82 -13.60 13.50
C ASP A 50 24.24 -12.28 12.80
N MET A 51 24.00 -12.18 11.48
CA MET A 51 24.37 -11.05 10.62
C MET A 51 23.15 -10.41 9.98
N ILE A 52 22.21 -9.92 10.80
CA ILE A 52 20.96 -9.38 10.31
C ILE A 52 21.15 -7.94 9.83
N PRO A 53 20.83 -7.63 8.57
CA PRO A 53 20.79 -6.27 8.08
C PRO A 53 19.49 -5.56 8.54
N SER A 54 19.47 -4.25 8.43
CA SER A 54 18.21 -3.50 8.55
C SER A 54 17.23 -3.90 7.44
N LEU A 55 15.95 -4.10 7.81
CA LEU A 55 14.92 -4.71 6.97
C LEU A 55 13.71 -3.80 6.83
N LEU A 56 13.01 -3.96 5.72
CA LEU A 56 11.67 -3.43 5.54
C LEU A 56 10.73 -4.57 5.14
N LEU A 57 9.83 -4.95 6.06
CA LEU A 57 8.81 -5.97 5.85
C LEU A 57 7.58 -5.32 5.23
N PHE A 58 7.27 -5.69 4.02
CA PHE A 58 6.18 -5.14 3.23
C PHE A 58 5.19 -6.22 2.84
N GLY A 59 3.90 -5.98 3.04
CA GLY A 59 2.85 -6.93 2.68
C GLY A 59 1.51 -6.65 3.38
N PRO A 60 0.44 -7.41 3.05
CA PRO A 60 -0.91 -7.18 3.56
C PRO A 60 -1.00 -7.31 5.09
N PRO A 61 -2.10 -6.86 5.70
CA PRO A 61 -2.37 -7.09 7.13
C PRO A 61 -2.38 -8.59 7.45
N GLY A 62 -2.05 -8.96 8.69
CA GLY A 62 -2.13 -10.33 9.18
C GLY A 62 -1.15 -11.34 8.59
N CYS A 63 -0.26 -10.95 7.65
CA CYS A 63 0.72 -11.85 7.02
C CYS A 63 1.95 -12.17 7.88
N GLY A 64 2.04 -11.65 9.12
CA GLY A 64 3.09 -12.01 10.07
C GLY A 64 4.25 -11.03 10.22
N LYS A 65 4.18 -9.77 9.70
CA LYS A 65 5.27 -8.77 9.78
C LYS A 65 5.82 -8.60 11.21
N THR A 66 4.96 -8.27 12.15
CA THR A 66 5.34 -8.07 13.56
C THR A 66 5.87 -9.35 14.20
N THR A 67 5.29 -10.50 13.83
CA THR A 67 5.71 -11.83 14.31
C THR A 67 7.12 -12.16 13.84
N ILE A 68 7.41 -11.97 12.56
CA ILE A 68 8.76 -12.19 12.00
C ILE A 68 9.79 -11.35 12.74
N ALA A 69 9.51 -10.06 12.94
CA ALA A 69 10.44 -9.17 13.67
C ALA A 69 10.70 -9.64 15.11
N SER A 70 9.65 -10.09 15.82
CA SER A 70 9.78 -10.60 17.19
C SER A 70 10.59 -11.91 17.24
N VAL A 71 10.34 -12.83 16.31
CA VAL A 71 11.09 -14.11 16.21
C VAL A 71 12.56 -13.84 15.91
N ILE A 72 12.87 -12.91 15.01
CA ILE A 72 14.25 -12.51 14.72
C ILE A 72 14.95 -12.05 15.99
N ALA A 73 14.31 -11.17 16.74
CA ALA A 73 14.90 -10.61 17.98
C ALA A 73 15.13 -11.70 19.05
N GLU A 74 14.21 -12.66 19.19
CA GLU A 74 14.35 -13.79 20.13
C GLU A 74 15.49 -14.73 19.72
N MET A 75 15.58 -15.09 18.44
CA MET A 75 16.63 -15.97 17.92
C MET A 75 18.04 -15.38 18.01
N THR A 76 18.17 -14.05 17.91
CA THR A 76 19.46 -13.35 17.96
C THR A 76 19.80 -12.81 19.33
N LYS A 77 18.97 -13.07 20.34
CA LYS A 77 19.12 -12.54 21.70
C LYS A 77 19.31 -11.01 21.77
N SER A 78 18.81 -10.31 20.76
CA SER A 78 18.86 -8.85 20.67
C SER A 78 17.84 -8.20 21.61
N CYS A 79 18.13 -6.98 22.07
CA CYS A 79 17.11 -6.15 22.73
C CYS A 79 16.05 -5.76 21.69
N PHE A 80 14.77 -6.02 21.98
CA PHE A 80 13.68 -5.69 21.07
C PHE A 80 12.89 -4.47 21.56
N ILE A 81 12.92 -3.39 20.79
CA ILE A 81 12.18 -2.18 21.10
C ILE A 81 11.13 -1.96 20.01
N LYS A 82 9.86 -1.99 20.40
CA LYS A 82 8.76 -1.71 19.48
C LYS A 82 8.37 -0.23 19.56
N VAL A 83 8.32 0.42 18.40
CA VAL A 83 7.88 1.80 18.21
C VAL A 83 6.64 1.79 17.36
N ASN A 84 5.62 2.54 17.75
CA ASN A 84 4.40 2.70 16.96
C ASN A 84 4.44 4.04 16.24
N ALA A 85 4.53 4.01 14.91
CA ALA A 85 4.64 5.23 14.11
C ALA A 85 3.44 6.19 14.22
N THR A 86 2.27 5.70 14.64
CA THR A 86 1.07 6.55 14.79
C THR A 86 1.09 7.42 16.05
N SER A 87 1.82 7.01 17.09
CA SER A 87 1.85 7.69 18.40
C SER A 87 3.22 8.26 18.75
N SER A 88 4.27 7.89 18.01
CA SER A 88 5.65 8.24 18.36
C SER A 88 6.15 9.46 17.60
N GLY A 89 6.80 10.38 18.34
CA GLY A 89 7.47 11.57 17.80
C GLY A 89 8.99 11.43 17.76
N ILE A 90 9.68 12.51 17.37
CA ILE A 90 11.14 12.57 17.30
C ILE A 90 11.80 12.34 18.67
N LYS A 91 11.09 12.71 19.76
CA LYS A 91 11.61 12.52 21.13
C LYS A 91 11.74 11.04 21.45
N GLU A 92 10.69 10.25 21.19
CA GLU A 92 10.71 8.81 21.41
C GLU A 92 11.78 8.10 20.58
N ILE A 93 12.03 8.55 19.36
CA ILE A 93 13.12 8.02 18.53
C ILE A 93 14.47 8.26 19.22
N ARG A 94 14.71 9.45 19.79
CA ARG A 94 15.95 9.76 20.51
C ARG A 94 16.11 8.93 21.79
N ASP A 95 15.01 8.70 22.51
CA ASP A 95 15.01 7.86 23.70
C ASP A 95 15.38 6.40 23.36
N VAL A 96 14.84 5.89 22.25
CA VAL A 96 15.19 4.57 21.70
C VAL A 96 16.68 4.50 21.32
N VAL A 97 17.23 5.54 20.69
CA VAL A 97 18.66 5.63 20.38
C VAL A 97 19.53 5.59 21.63
N SER A 98 19.16 6.37 22.65
CA SER A 98 19.89 6.38 23.92
C SER A 98 19.91 4.98 24.54
N LYS A 99 18.77 4.31 24.59
CA LYS A 99 18.66 2.95 25.10
C LYS A 99 19.45 1.94 24.27
N ALA A 100 19.45 2.07 22.95
CA ALA A 100 20.23 1.19 22.08
C ALA A 100 21.74 1.34 22.31
N LYS A 101 22.22 2.57 22.54
CA LYS A 101 23.61 2.83 22.90
C LYS A 101 23.98 2.28 24.28
N GLU A 102 23.09 2.37 25.24
CA GLU A 102 23.30 1.76 26.58
C GLU A 102 23.37 0.24 26.48
N GLU A 103 22.44 -0.40 25.75
CA GLU A 103 22.45 -1.86 25.55
C GLU A 103 23.74 -2.34 24.90
N LEU A 104 24.23 -1.60 23.90
CA LEU A 104 25.50 -1.93 23.24
C LEU A 104 26.72 -1.72 24.16
N SER A 105 26.75 -0.60 24.89
CA SER A 105 27.92 -0.21 25.71
C SER A 105 28.04 -1.04 26.97
N TYR A 106 26.93 -1.28 27.69
CA TYR A 106 26.97 -1.97 29.00
C TYR A 106 26.78 -3.47 28.90
N TYR A 107 25.95 -3.93 27.94
CA TYR A 107 25.57 -5.34 27.86
C TYR A 107 26.11 -6.03 26.60
N GLN A 108 26.81 -5.31 25.72
CA GLN A 108 27.32 -5.80 24.43
C GLN A 108 26.19 -6.48 23.61
N ARG A 109 24.96 -5.99 23.77
CA ARG A 109 23.76 -6.55 23.16
C ARG A 109 23.26 -5.61 22.07
N ARG A 110 23.07 -6.15 20.87
CA ARG A 110 22.49 -5.39 19.76
C ARG A 110 21.03 -5.11 20.02
N THR A 111 20.54 -3.99 19.51
CA THR A 111 19.15 -3.59 19.61
C THR A 111 18.49 -3.69 18.25
N ILE A 112 17.34 -4.34 18.19
CA ILE A 112 16.41 -4.32 17.06
C ILE A 112 15.30 -3.33 17.38
N VAL A 113 15.20 -2.28 16.57
CA VAL A 113 14.11 -1.31 16.62
C VAL A 113 13.08 -1.69 15.57
N PHE A 114 11.93 -2.14 16.03
CA PHE A 114 10.80 -2.47 15.16
C PHE A 114 9.84 -1.29 15.09
N ILE A 115 9.65 -0.74 13.90
CA ILE A 115 8.71 0.34 13.63
C ILE A 115 7.52 -0.21 12.85
N ASP A 116 6.38 -0.34 13.53
CA ASP A 116 5.12 -0.76 12.89
C ASP A 116 4.52 0.42 12.13
N GLU A 117 3.99 0.14 10.94
CA GLU A 117 3.40 1.14 10.03
C GLU A 117 4.35 2.34 9.76
N ILE A 118 5.62 2.05 9.44
CA ILE A 118 6.68 3.06 9.26
C ILE A 118 6.32 4.14 8.23
N HIS A 119 5.42 3.87 7.29
CA HIS A 119 4.91 4.84 6.32
C HIS A 119 4.15 6.01 6.97
N ARG A 120 3.74 5.87 8.23
CA ARG A 120 3.12 6.95 9.00
C ARG A 120 4.09 7.99 9.52
N PHE A 121 5.38 7.68 9.52
CA PHE A 121 6.41 8.66 9.80
C PHE A 121 6.54 9.64 8.63
N ASN A 122 6.53 10.93 8.93
CA ASN A 122 6.86 11.94 7.94
C ASN A 122 8.35 11.87 7.54
N LYS A 123 8.72 12.56 6.45
CA LYS A 123 10.09 12.54 5.92
C LYS A 123 11.14 12.92 6.96
N GLY A 124 10.88 13.95 7.78
CA GLY A 124 11.81 14.37 8.84
C GLY A 124 12.01 13.32 9.93
N GLN A 125 10.97 12.56 10.29
CA GLN A 125 11.08 11.45 11.25
C GLN A 125 11.87 10.28 10.65
N GLN A 126 11.67 9.98 9.35
CA GLN A 126 12.44 8.96 8.65
C GLN A 126 13.92 9.37 8.54
N ASP A 127 14.23 10.66 8.30
CA ASP A 127 15.60 11.16 8.21
C ASP A 127 16.35 11.08 9.54
N VAL A 128 15.67 11.22 10.68
CA VAL A 128 16.28 11.06 12.01
C VAL A 128 16.80 9.64 12.24
N LEU A 129 16.25 8.61 11.56
CA LEU A 129 16.70 7.22 11.69
C LEU A 129 18.00 6.95 10.93
N LEU A 130 18.28 7.70 9.86
CA LEU A 130 19.38 7.44 8.92
C LEU A 130 20.75 7.29 9.58
N PRO A 131 21.24 8.24 10.41
CA PRO A 131 22.57 8.13 11.01
C PRO A 131 22.75 6.84 11.82
N TYR A 132 21.71 6.42 12.52
CA TYR A 132 21.77 5.28 13.43
C TYR A 132 21.62 3.92 12.73
N VAL A 133 21.00 3.93 11.55
CA VAL A 133 20.99 2.76 10.64
C VAL A 133 22.33 2.62 9.94
N GLU A 134 22.99 3.75 9.59
CA GLU A 134 24.29 3.78 8.93
C GLU A 134 25.44 3.36 9.84
N ASP A 135 25.46 3.88 11.07
CA ASP A 135 26.52 3.59 12.05
C ASP A 135 26.31 2.27 12.81
N GLY A 136 25.16 1.60 12.59
CA GLY A 136 24.82 0.33 13.24
C GLY A 136 24.47 0.45 14.72
N THR A 137 24.13 1.65 15.22
CA THR A 137 23.64 1.84 16.60
C THR A 137 22.50 0.90 16.93
N PHE A 138 21.62 0.66 15.96
CA PHE A 138 20.58 -0.38 16.02
C PHE A 138 20.29 -0.99 14.65
N ILE A 139 19.66 -2.15 14.65
CA ILE A 139 19.11 -2.78 13.45
C ILE A 139 17.65 -2.31 13.31
N LEU A 140 17.33 -1.64 12.21
CA LEU A 140 15.97 -1.21 11.94
C LEU A 140 15.17 -2.33 11.25
N ILE A 141 14.02 -2.69 11.78
CA ILE A 141 13.03 -3.51 11.08
C ILE A 141 11.75 -2.67 10.93
N GLY A 142 11.56 -2.07 9.77
CA GLY A 142 10.31 -1.39 9.43
C GLY A 142 9.25 -2.38 8.96
N ALA A 143 7.97 -2.10 9.26
CA ALA A 143 6.83 -2.82 8.71
C ALA A 143 5.86 -1.85 8.04
N THR A 144 5.32 -2.22 6.88
CA THR A 144 4.33 -1.40 6.17
C THR A 144 3.37 -2.28 5.37
N THR A 145 2.15 -1.79 5.22
CA THR A 145 1.15 -2.35 4.29
C THR A 145 1.15 -1.61 2.95
N GLU A 146 1.74 -0.41 2.90
CA GLU A 146 1.77 0.45 1.72
C GLU A 146 3.01 0.18 0.86
N ASN A 147 2.98 0.63 -0.40
CA ASN A 147 4.11 0.43 -1.32
C ASN A 147 5.35 1.23 -0.85
N PRO A 148 6.45 0.55 -0.51
CA PRO A 148 7.64 1.19 0.06
C PRO A 148 8.28 2.26 -0.83
N TYR A 149 8.17 2.11 -2.14
CA TYR A 149 8.79 3.04 -3.09
C TYR A 149 8.10 4.42 -3.14
N PHE A 150 6.89 4.52 -2.63
CA PHE A 150 6.16 5.79 -2.57
C PHE A 150 6.22 6.42 -1.17
N GLU A 151 6.27 5.59 -0.12
CA GLU A 151 6.07 6.04 1.25
C GLU A 151 7.37 6.21 2.04
N ILE A 152 8.43 5.47 1.66
CA ILE A 152 9.71 5.54 2.35
C ILE A 152 10.68 6.42 1.55
N ASN A 153 11.38 7.34 2.24
CA ASN A 153 12.35 8.19 1.56
C ASN A 153 13.48 7.36 0.94
N GLY A 154 13.96 7.80 -0.23
CA GLY A 154 14.99 7.09 -0.98
C GLY A 154 16.26 6.77 -0.19
N PRO A 155 16.84 7.74 0.58
CA PRO A 155 17.99 7.50 1.44
C PRO A 155 17.78 6.36 2.45
N LEU A 156 16.65 6.30 3.13
CA LEU A 156 16.36 5.22 4.09
C LEU A 156 16.11 3.90 3.36
N LEU A 157 15.32 3.91 2.29
CA LEU A 157 15.01 2.71 1.51
C LEU A 157 16.27 2.04 0.94
N SER A 158 17.27 2.81 0.51
CA SER A 158 18.54 2.28 -0.01
C SER A 158 19.37 1.51 1.02
N ARG A 159 19.12 1.69 2.31
CA ARG A 159 19.81 1.05 3.43
C ARG A 159 19.03 -0.11 4.04
N LEU A 160 17.82 -0.32 3.59
CA LEU A 160 16.94 -1.39 4.07
C LEU A 160 16.87 -2.53 3.05
N ARG A 161 16.97 -3.75 3.53
CA ARG A 161 16.65 -4.92 2.70
C ARG A 161 15.13 -5.12 2.66
N LEU A 162 14.54 -4.99 1.48
CA LEU A 162 13.11 -5.19 1.27
C LEU A 162 12.77 -6.68 1.29
N ILE A 163 11.83 -7.08 2.13
CA ILE A 163 11.26 -8.42 2.23
C ILE A 163 9.76 -8.34 1.95
N HIS A 164 9.34 -8.92 0.85
CA HIS A 164 7.94 -8.97 0.46
C HIS A 164 7.26 -10.18 1.07
N LEU A 165 6.23 -9.95 1.88
CA LEU A 165 5.37 -10.98 2.47
C LEU A 165 4.08 -11.08 1.67
N LYS A 166 3.66 -12.29 1.40
CA LYS A 166 2.43 -12.56 0.65
C LYS A 166 1.25 -12.76 1.60
N ARG A 167 0.06 -12.62 1.05
CA ARG A 167 -1.17 -13.05 1.71
C ARG A 167 -1.10 -14.58 1.93
N LEU A 168 -1.56 -15.05 3.08
CA LEU A 168 -1.62 -16.49 3.34
C LEU A 168 -2.72 -17.12 2.47
N THR A 169 -2.48 -18.36 2.02
CA THR A 169 -3.50 -19.16 1.35
C THR A 169 -4.50 -19.73 2.38
N ASP A 170 -5.66 -20.15 1.91
CA ASP A 170 -6.68 -20.74 2.79
C ASP A 170 -6.15 -22.01 3.47
N GLU A 171 -5.34 -22.82 2.78
CA GLU A 171 -4.71 -24.01 3.36
C GLU A 171 -3.72 -23.63 4.47
N ALA A 172 -2.96 -22.54 4.29
CA ALA A 172 -2.05 -22.02 5.30
C ALA A 172 -2.82 -21.55 6.55
N ILE A 173 -3.94 -20.86 6.36
CA ILE A 173 -4.83 -20.44 7.46
C ILE A 173 -5.41 -21.67 8.17
N VAL A 174 -5.95 -22.66 7.44
CA VAL A 174 -6.48 -23.90 8.02
C VAL A 174 -5.41 -24.61 8.87
N SER A 175 -4.16 -24.66 8.41
CA SER A 175 -3.05 -25.23 9.19
C SER A 175 -2.81 -24.49 10.52
N VAL A 176 -2.91 -23.15 10.52
CA VAL A 176 -2.81 -22.35 11.74
C VAL A 176 -3.98 -22.61 12.69
N LEU A 177 -5.21 -22.75 12.15
CA LEU A 177 -6.41 -23.05 12.94
C LEU A 177 -6.32 -24.44 13.61
N HIS A 178 -5.86 -25.47 12.90
CA HIS A 178 -5.59 -26.79 13.48
C HIS A 178 -4.58 -26.69 14.61
N ARG A 179 -3.45 -26.01 14.38
CA ARG A 179 -2.46 -25.81 15.45
C ARG A 179 -3.06 -25.11 16.67
N ALA A 180 -3.96 -24.14 16.47
CA ALA A 180 -4.61 -23.45 17.57
C ALA A 180 -5.59 -24.33 18.34
N LEU A 181 -6.24 -25.29 17.70
CA LEU A 181 -7.11 -26.27 18.37
C LEU A 181 -6.30 -27.31 19.15
N ASP A 182 -5.13 -27.71 18.67
CA ASP A 182 -4.32 -28.81 19.21
C ASP A 182 -3.26 -28.36 20.23
N ASP A 183 -2.96 -27.06 20.33
CA ASP A 183 -1.92 -26.55 21.24
C ASP A 183 -2.45 -26.51 22.68
N GLU A 184 -1.83 -27.30 23.58
CA GLU A 184 -2.20 -27.38 24.99
C GLU A 184 -1.80 -26.16 25.82
N LYS A 185 -0.75 -25.46 25.41
CA LYS A 185 -0.16 -24.38 26.22
C LYS A 185 -0.72 -23.01 25.86
N TYR A 186 -0.90 -22.76 24.57
CA TYR A 186 -1.26 -21.45 24.05
C TYR A 186 -2.57 -21.44 23.28
N GLY A 187 -3.03 -22.60 22.86
CA GLY A 187 -4.22 -22.82 22.07
C GLY A 187 -5.48 -23.13 22.89
N LEU A 188 -6.33 -23.92 22.30
CA LEU A 188 -7.65 -24.28 22.78
C LEU A 188 -7.78 -25.76 23.17
N ALA A 189 -6.70 -26.55 23.12
CA ALA A 189 -6.75 -28.02 23.35
C ALA A 189 -7.31 -28.39 24.74
N ILE A 190 -7.14 -27.53 25.75
CA ILE A 190 -7.68 -27.74 27.09
C ILE A 190 -9.20 -27.91 27.11
N HIS A 191 -9.90 -27.27 26.17
CA HIS A 191 -11.36 -27.33 26.02
C HIS A 191 -11.84 -28.52 25.18
N ARG A 192 -10.89 -29.27 24.55
CA ARG A 192 -11.17 -30.44 23.72
C ARG A 192 -12.17 -30.16 22.57
N TYR A 193 -12.15 -28.95 22.05
CA TYR A 193 -12.97 -28.61 20.87
C TYR A 193 -12.55 -29.42 19.66
N THR A 194 -13.55 -29.83 18.88
CA THR A 194 -13.33 -30.39 17.55
C THR A 194 -13.90 -29.43 16.51
N ALA A 195 -13.43 -29.48 15.29
CA ALA A 195 -13.97 -28.67 14.20
C ALA A 195 -14.14 -29.52 12.92
N LYS A 196 -15.25 -29.33 12.24
CA LYS A 196 -15.45 -29.93 10.92
C LYS A 196 -14.53 -29.25 9.90
N PRO A 197 -14.01 -29.99 8.89
CA PRO A 197 -13.17 -29.40 7.85
C PRO A 197 -13.83 -28.21 7.14
N GLU A 198 -15.15 -28.30 6.89
CA GLU A 198 -15.93 -27.26 6.23
C GLU A 198 -15.99 -25.98 7.08
N ALA A 199 -16.07 -26.12 8.41
CA ALA A 199 -16.04 -24.99 9.34
C ALA A 199 -14.68 -24.25 9.30
N LEU A 200 -13.57 -24.99 9.31
CA LEU A 200 -12.24 -24.36 9.20
C LEU A 200 -12.00 -23.72 7.83
N ALA A 201 -12.49 -24.35 6.76
CA ALA A 201 -12.44 -23.75 5.42
C ALA A 201 -13.26 -22.45 5.34
N LEU A 202 -14.42 -22.41 6.01
CA LEU A 202 -15.25 -21.21 6.09
C LEU A 202 -14.54 -20.08 6.84
N ILE A 203 -13.90 -20.36 7.98
CA ILE A 203 -13.08 -19.38 8.70
C ILE A 203 -11.94 -18.85 7.81
N ALA A 204 -11.25 -19.73 7.08
CA ALA A 204 -10.15 -19.34 6.19
C ALA A 204 -10.63 -18.42 5.07
N ALA A 205 -11.76 -18.74 4.45
CA ALA A 205 -12.39 -17.91 3.42
C ALA A 205 -12.76 -16.51 3.97
N TYR A 206 -13.39 -16.43 5.15
CA TYR A 206 -13.72 -15.15 5.79
C TYR A 206 -12.46 -14.36 6.18
N ALA A 207 -11.43 -15.02 6.64
CA ALA A 207 -10.19 -14.38 7.04
C ALA A 207 -9.41 -13.78 5.86
N SER A 208 -9.67 -14.25 4.62
CA SER A 208 -9.03 -13.74 3.40
C SER A 208 -7.51 -13.58 3.56
N GLY A 209 -6.85 -14.56 4.18
CA GLY A 209 -5.40 -14.57 4.40
C GLY A 209 -4.88 -13.73 5.57
N ASP A 210 -5.75 -13.17 6.42
CA ASP A 210 -5.37 -12.51 7.69
C ASP A 210 -5.49 -13.49 8.86
N THR A 211 -4.34 -13.91 9.39
CA THR A 211 -4.26 -14.87 10.51
C THR A 211 -4.91 -14.35 11.79
N ARG A 212 -4.89 -13.04 12.06
CA ARG A 212 -5.51 -12.48 13.28
C ARG A 212 -7.03 -12.60 13.20
N VAL A 213 -7.59 -12.30 12.03
CA VAL A 213 -9.03 -12.45 11.78
C VAL A 213 -9.45 -13.90 11.96
N ALA A 214 -8.68 -14.84 11.36
CA ALA A 214 -8.96 -16.27 11.48
C ALA A 214 -8.96 -16.76 12.93
N LEU A 215 -7.92 -16.41 13.69
CA LEU A 215 -7.81 -16.84 15.10
C LEU A 215 -8.84 -16.18 16.01
N ASN A 216 -9.18 -14.91 15.79
CA ASN A 216 -10.23 -14.23 16.52
C ASN A 216 -11.60 -14.85 16.23
N LEU A 217 -11.89 -15.16 14.96
CA LEU A 217 -13.15 -15.80 14.57
C LEU A 217 -13.25 -17.20 15.18
N LEU A 218 -12.15 -17.98 15.17
CA LEU A 218 -12.09 -19.29 15.83
C LEU A 218 -12.37 -19.14 17.34
N GLU A 219 -11.69 -18.23 18.04
CA GLU A 219 -11.84 -18.03 19.49
C GLU A 219 -13.28 -17.63 19.85
N GLN A 220 -13.87 -16.71 19.11
CA GLN A 220 -15.24 -16.25 19.34
C GLN A 220 -16.26 -17.36 19.06
N SER A 221 -16.11 -18.10 17.94
CA SER A 221 -17.04 -19.17 17.59
C SER A 221 -16.95 -20.34 18.58
N THR A 222 -15.74 -20.70 19.03
CA THR A 222 -15.57 -21.76 20.04
C THR A 222 -16.04 -21.35 21.42
N SER A 223 -16.03 -20.06 21.77
CA SER A 223 -16.54 -19.56 23.06
C SER A 223 -18.04 -19.78 23.24
N MET A 224 -18.77 -20.05 22.16
CA MET A 224 -20.21 -20.41 22.21
C MET A 224 -20.44 -21.89 22.48
N LEU A 225 -19.40 -22.72 22.47
CA LEU A 225 -19.49 -24.16 22.66
C LEU A 225 -19.21 -24.52 24.13
N MET A 226 -19.78 -25.66 24.56
CA MET A 226 -19.34 -26.32 25.79
C MET A 226 -18.04 -27.09 25.54
N ASP A 227 -17.24 -27.37 26.57
CA ASP A 227 -16.04 -28.19 26.48
C ASP A 227 -16.35 -29.54 25.80
N GLY A 228 -15.52 -29.92 24.83
CA GLY A 228 -15.73 -31.08 23.96
C GLY A 228 -16.72 -30.86 22.82
N GLY A 229 -17.23 -29.67 22.64
CA GLY A 229 -18.13 -29.32 21.54
C GLY A 229 -17.47 -29.37 20.18
N SER A 230 -18.28 -29.49 19.11
CA SER A 230 -17.82 -29.53 17.73
C SER A 230 -18.23 -28.25 17.00
N LEU A 231 -17.24 -27.51 16.50
CA LEU A 231 -17.44 -26.29 15.72
C LEU A 231 -17.99 -26.66 14.33
N THR A 232 -19.10 -26.01 13.98
CA THR A 232 -19.76 -26.14 12.69
C THR A 232 -19.88 -24.79 11.99
N GLU A 233 -20.32 -24.79 10.74
CA GLU A 233 -20.57 -23.56 9.97
C GLU A 233 -21.64 -22.65 10.63
N LYS A 234 -22.52 -23.22 11.45
CA LYS A 234 -23.58 -22.47 12.13
C LYS A 234 -23.00 -21.45 13.13
N GLU A 235 -22.16 -21.89 14.03
CA GLU A 235 -21.54 -21.03 15.04
C GLU A 235 -20.66 -19.94 14.38
N ILE A 236 -19.99 -20.29 13.29
CA ILE A 236 -19.20 -19.32 12.52
C ILE A 236 -20.10 -18.30 11.85
N GLY A 237 -21.21 -18.72 11.24
CA GLY A 237 -22.18 -17.82 10.63
C GLY A 237 -22.83 -16.85 11.62
N GLU A 238 -23.12 -17.29 12.85
CA GLU A 238 -23.65 -16.44 13.90
C GLU A 238 -22.64 -15.36 14.33
N VAL A 239 -21.38 -15.67 14.45
CA VAL A 239 -20.31 -14.73 14.80
C VAL A 239 -19.93 -13.83 13.60
N ALA A 240 -19.77 -14.42 12.42
CA ALA A 240 -19.39 -13.68 11.21
C ALA A 240 -20.47 -12.69 10.77
N GLY A 241 -21.75 -13.01 10.95
CA GLY A 241 -22.88 -12.12 10.62
C GLY A 241 -22.85 -10.78 11.35
N VAL A 242 -22.25 -10.73 12.55
CA VAL A 242 -22.03 -9.50 13.31
C VAL A 242 -20.77 -8.75 12.84
N GLN A 243 -19.80 -9.44 12.27
CA GLN A 243 -18.51 -8.86 11.86
C GLN A 243 -18.46 -8.43 10.38
N ILE A 244 -19.27 -9.02 9.50
CA ILE A 244 -19.25 -8.74 8.05
C ILE A 244 -19.52 -7.26 7.76
N SER A 245 -20.35 -6.59 8.57
CA SER A 245 -20.63 -5.15 8.39
C SER A 245 -19.43 -4.23 8.68
N SER A 246 -18.38 -4.72 9.36
CA SER A 246 -17.23 -3.90 9.75
C SER A 246 -15.89 -4.29 9.10
N TYR A 247 -15.77 -5.47 8.49
CA TYR A 247 -14.46 -6.04 8.10
C TYR A 247 -14.21 -6.17 6.60
N ASP A 248 -15.23 -6.03 5.74
CA ASP A 248 -15.11 -6.25 4.28
C ASP A 248 -14.39 -5.12 3.53
N LYS A 249 -13.74 -4.19 4.26
CA LYS A 249 -13.05 -3.02 3.67
C LYS A 249 -11.66 -3.28 3.07
N GLN A 250 -11.08 -4.48 3.19
CA GLN A 250 -9.68 -4.76 2.80
C GLN A 250 -9.44 -6.08 2.05
N GLY A 251 -10.48 -6.80 1.62
CA GLY A 251 -10.36 -8.08 0.90
C GLY A 251 -10.30 -7.97 -0.63
N ASP A 252 -10.00 -9.08 -1.32
CA ASP A 252 -10.02 -9.19 -2.80
C ASP A 252 -11.36 -8.76 -3.40
N TYR A 253 -12.44 -8.90 -2.64
CA TYR A 253 -13.79 -8.45 -3.01
C TYR A 253 -13.86 -6.93 -3.20
N HIS A 254 -13.24 -6.15 -2.32
CA HIS A 254 -13.12 -4.70 -2.45
C HIS A 254 -12.41 -4.30 -3.75
N TYR A 255 -11.23 -4.89 -4.01
CA TYR A 255 -10.49 -4.61 -5.25
C TYR A 255 -11.26 -5.02 -6.50
N ASN A 256 -12.03 -6.10 -6.44
CA ASN A 256 -12.86 -6.55 -7.56
C ASN A 256 -14.01 -5.61 -7.84
N ILE A 257 -14.71 -5.09 -6.82
CA ILE A 257 -15.78 -4.10 -6.98
C ILE A 257 -15.21 -2.79 -7.55
N VAL A 258 -14.11 -2.29 -7.01
CA VAL A 258 -13.45 -1.07 -7.51
C VAL A 258 -13.01 -1.25 -8.97
N SER A 259 -12.45 -2.40 -9.30
CA SER A 259 -12.05 -2.72 -10.67
C SER A 259 -13.24 -2.79 -11.62
N ALA A 260 -14.36 -3.40 -11.19
CA ALA A 260 -15.59 -3.46 -11.95
C ALA A 260 -16.20 -2.06 -12.14
N PHE A 261 -16.20 -1.23 -11.10
CA PHE A 261 -16.66 0.17 -11.14
C PHE A 261 -15.90 0.97 -12.21
N ILE A 262 -14.57 0.94 -12.16
CA ILE A 262 -13.72 1.64 -13.13
C ILE A 262 -13.95 1.11 -14.54
N LYS A 263 -14.02 -0.21 -14.73
CA LYS A 263 -14.23 -0.83 -16.04
C LYS A 263 -15.61 -0.51 -16.61
N SER A 264 -16.63 -0.38 -15.77
CA SER A 264 -17.98 0.02 -16.20
C SER A 264 -18.01 1.46 -16.70
N MET A 265 -17.39 2.40 -15.98
CA MET A 265 -17.23 3.79 -16.44
C MET A 265 -16.45 3.88 -17.74
N ARG A 266 -15.32 3.17 -17.84
CA ARG A 266 -14.49 3.07 -19.04
C ARG A 266 -15.24 2.48 -20.21
N GLY A 267 -16.05 1.44 -19.96
CA GLY A 267 -16.88 0.76 -20.95
C GLY A 267 -18.16 1.50 -21.33
N SER A 268 -18.44 2.67 -20.72
CA SER A 268 -19.66 3.46 -20.96
C SER A 268 -20.95 2.71 -20.64
N ASP A 269 -20.94 1.90 -19.57
CA ASP A 269 -22.12 1.24 -19.03
C ASP A 269 -22.61 1.96 -17.77
N PRO A 270 -23.62 2.86 -17.88
CA PRO A 270 -24.08 3.65 -16.74
C PRO A 270 -24.77 2.81 -15.67
N ASP A 271 -25.50 1.77 -16.05
CA ASP A 271 -26.24 0.93 -15.11
C ASP A 271 -25.29 0.09 -14.26
N ALA A 272 -24.29 -0.54 -14.88
CA ALA A 272 -23.26 -1.26 -14.17
C ALA A 272 -22.44 -0.34 -13.26
N ALA A 273 -22.07 0.87 -13.73
CA ALA A 273 -21.33 1.83 -12.95
C ALA A 273 -22.10 2.28 -11.70
N LEU A 274 -23.39 2.58 -11.82
CA LEU A 274 -24.25 2.90 -10.67
C LEU A 274 -24.41 1.73 -9.71
N HIS A 275 -24.56 0.50 -10.23
CA HIS A 275 -24.63 -0.69 -9.39
C HIS A 275 -23.37 -0.86 -8.53
N TYR A 276 -22.17 -0.75 -9.14
CA TYR A 276 -20.92 -0.88 -8.38
C TYR A 276 -20.67 0.32 -7.47
N LEU A 277 -21.09 1.55 -7.84
CA LEU A 277 -21.08 2.70 -6.94
C LEU A 277 -21.92 2.42 -5.69
N ALA A 278 -23.16 1.95 -5.85
CA ALA A 278 -24.04 1.61 -4.72
C ALA A 278 -23.40 0.55 -3.82
N ARG A 279 -22.76 -0.48 -4.38
CA ARG A 279 -22.06 -1.51 -3.62
C ARG A 279 -20.83 -0.98 -2.85
N MET A 280 -20.11 0.00 -3.41
CA MET A 280 -19.01 0.66 -2.72
C MET A 280 -19.52 1.50 -1.53
N ILE A 281 -20.64 2.20 -1.71
CA ILE A 281 -21.28 3.01 -0.66
C ILE A 281 -21.80 2.11 0.46
N ASP A 282 -22.52 1.04 0.14
CA ASP A 282 -23.04 0.06 1.09
C ASP A 282 -21.90 -0.64 1.86
N GLY A 283 -20.79 -0.97 1.20
CA GLY A 283 -19.54 -1.44 1.81
C GLY A 283 -18.83 -0.41 2.67
N GLY A 284 -19.36 0.82 2.79
CA GLY A 284 -18.87 1.90 3.63
C GLY A 284 -17.55 2.52 3.13
N GLU A 285 -17.35 2.56 1.80
CA GLU A 285 -16.22 3.27 1.23
C GLU A 285 -16.29 4.76 1.50
N LYS A 286 -15.14 5.37 1.75
CA LYS A 286 -15.04 6.81 1.97
C LYS A 286 -15.35 7.59 0.70
N THR A 287 -16.08 8.69 0.82
CA THR A 287 -16.34 9.65 -0.27
C THR A 287 -15.06 10.01 -1.02
N SER A 288 -13.97 10.31 -0.29
CA SER A 288 -12.67 10.67 -0.86
C SER A 288 -12.02 9.55 -1.68
N PHE A 289 -12.26 8.28 -1.33
CA PHE A 289 -11.77 7.15 -2.11
C PHE A 289 -12.54 7.00 -3.42
N ILE A 290 -13.87 7.02 -3.36
CA ILE A 290 -14.75 6.94 -4.54
C ILE A 290 -14.45 8.09 -5.50
N SER A 291 -14.39 9.32 -5.00
CA SER A 291 -14.10 10.54 -5.78
C SER A 291 -12.76 10.45 -6.52
N ARG A 292 -11.70 9.93 -5.88
CA ARG A 292 -10.42 9.71 -6.56
C ARG A 292 -10.52 8.77 -7.75
N ARG A 293 -11.32 7.71 -7.67
CA ARG A 293 -11.52 6.77 -8.80
C ARG A 293 -12.27 7.44 -9.94
N ILE A 294 -13.27 8.26 -9.64
CA ILE A 294 -14.01 9.04 -10.62
C ILE A 294 -13.09 10.05 -11.33
N MET A 295 -12.27 10.82 -10.58
CA MET A 295 -11.31 11.77 -11.15
C MET A 295 -10.26 11.11 -12.04
N ILE A 296 -9.72 9.97 -11.62
CA ILE A 296 -8.74 9.22 -12.44
C ILE A 296 -9.40 8.75 -13.74
N CYS A 297 -10.60 8.17 -13.68
CA CYS A 297 -11.32 7.72 -14.88
C CYS A 297 -11.64 8.89 -15.84
N ALA A 298 -12.00 10.06 -15.29
CA ALA A 298 -12.22 11.26 -16.09
C ALA A 298 -10.96 11.70 -16.85
N ALA A 299 -9.79 11.64 -16.22
CA ALA A 299 -8.53 12.04 -16.82
C ALA A 299 -7.94 10.96 -17.76
N GLU A 300 -8.04 9.68 -17.37
CA GLU A 300 -7.45 8.54 -18.06
C GLU A 300 -8.27 8.12 -19.28
N ASP A 301 -9.59 7.98 -19.11
CA ASP A 301 -10.47 7.34 -20.10
C ASP A 301 -11.24 8.34 -20.96
N VAL A 302 -11.67 9.49 -20.40
CA VAL A 302 -12.33 10.57 -21.15
C VAL A 302 -11.30 11.54 -21.71
N GLY A 303 -10.41 12.05 -20.87
CA GLY A 303 -9.30 12.91 -21.25
C GLY A 303 -9.70 14.09 -22.14
N LEU A 304 -8.99 14.26 -23.25
CA LEU A 304 -9.21 15.37 -24.19
C LEU A 304 -10.47 15.21 -25.06
N ALA A 305 -11.12 14.07 -25.05
CA ALA A 305 -12.37 13.90 -25.79
C ALA A 305 -13.51 14.77 -25.20
N ASP A 306 -13.54 14.95 -23.87
CA ASP A 306 -14.33 15.96 -23.18
C ASP A 306 -13.59 16.47 -21.93
N PRO A 307 -12.82 17.56 -22.03
CA PRO A 307 -12.05 18.11 -20.89
C PRO A 307 -12.92 18.52 -19.68
N ARG A 308 -14.24 18.71 -19.88
CA ARG A 308 -15.16 19.04 -18.78
C ARG A 308 -15.35 17.85 -17.81
N ALA A 309 -15.12 16.61 -18.26
CA ALA A 309 -15.27 15.44 -17.41
C ALA A 309 -14.41 15.53 -16.13
N LEU A 310 -13.17 15.98 -16.25
CA LEU A 310 -12.33 16.20 -15.08
C LEU A 310 -12.84 17.34 -14.18
N GLN A 311 -13.36 18.40 -14.76
CA GLN A 311 -13.94 19.52 -13.99
C GLN A 311 -15.18 19.05 -13.21
N VAL A 312 -16.07 18.30 -13.85
CA VAL A 312 -17.25 17.71 -13.20
C VAL A 312 -16.83 16.79 -12.06
N ALA A 313 -15.85 15.89 -12.31
CA ALA A 313 -15.35 14.97 -11.29
C ALA A 313 -14.75 15.70 -10.07
N VAL A 314 -13.98 16.76 -10.29
CA VAL A 314 -13.40 17.58 -9.21
C VAL A 314 -14.47 18.34 -8.44
N SER A 315 -15.41 18.96 -9.13
CA SER A 315 -16.54 19.68 -8.49
C SER A 315 -17.41 18.74 -7.67
N ALA A 316 -17.71 17.54 -8.20
CA ALA A 316 -18.45 16.52 -7.49
C ALA A 316 -17.70 16.01 -6.25
N ALA A 317 -16.38 15.83 -6.35
CA ALA A 317 -15.55 15.42 -5.21
C ALA A 317 -15.62 16.45 -4.07
N GLN A 318 -15.49 17.75 -4.38
CA GLN A 318 -15.56 18.82 -3.40
C GLN A 318 -16.96 18.92 -2.78
N ALA A 319 -18.00 18.89 -3.58
CA ALA A 319 -19.38 18.95 -3.11
C ALA A 319 -19.74 17.73 -2.25
N ALA A 320 -19.35 16.52 -2.66
CA ALA A 320 -19.60 15.30 -1.92
C ALA A 320 -18.89 15.27 -0.55
N GLU A 321 -17.69 15.82 -0.45
CA GLU A 321 -16.95 15.97 0.82
C GLU A 321 -17.63 16.95 1.77
N MET A 322 -18.19 18.03 1.24
CA MET A 322 -18.89 19.07 2.03
C MET A 322 -20.25 18.59 2.55
N VAL A 323 -20.97 17.81 1.73
CA VAL A 323 -22.33 17.34 2.04
C VAL A 323 -22.32 16.09 2.92
N GLY A 324 -21.45 15.14 2.62
CA GLY A 324 -21.39 13.86 3.33
C GLY A 324 -22.51 12.88 2.94
N PHE A 325 -22.39 11.62 3.40
CA PHE A 325 -23.44 10.62 3.22
C PHE A 325 -24.61 10.87 4.18
N PRO A 326 -25.86 10.57 3.77
CA PRO A 326 -26.23 9.83 2.56
C PRO A 326 -26.36 10.68 1.27
N GLU A 327 -26.50 12.00 1.35
CA GLU A 327 -26.85 12.84 0.20
C GLU A 327 -25.75 12.92 -0.85
N SER A 328 -24.47 12.79 -0.46
CA SER A 328 -23.31 12.81 -1.38
C SER A 328 -23.38 11.71 -2.45
N GLN A 329 -24.15 10.62 -2.23
CA GLN A 329 -24.35 9.58 -3.23
C GLN A 329 -24.97 10.11 -4.53
N ILE A 330 -25.83 11.14 -4.44
CA ILE A 330 -26.50 11.76 -5.61
C ILE A 330 -25.45 12.50 -6.44
N ILE A 331 -24.58 13.26 -5.78
CA ILE A 331 -23.52 14.03 -6.42
C ILE A 331 -22.51 13.11 -7.13
N LEU A 332 -22.13 12.01 -6.45
CA LEU A 332 -21.24 11.01 -7.03
C LEU A 332 -21.87 10.30 -8.22
N ALA A 333 -23.17 9.96 -8.15
CA ALA A 333 -23.90 9.33 -9.24
C ALA A 333 -23.96 10.23 -10.49
N GLU A 334 -24.21 11.53 -10.33
CA GLU A 334 -24.18 12.51 -11.44
C GLU A 334 -22.82 12.52 -12.15
N ALA A 335 -21.71 12.57 -11.41
CA ALA A 335 -20.37 12.54 -11.98
C ALA A 335 -20.07 11.21 -12.70
N VAL A 336 -20.49 10.08 -12.14
CA VAL A 336 -20.34 8.76 -12.75
C VAL A 336 -21.09 8.68 -14.07
N LEU A 337 -22.34 9.12 -14.10
CA LEU A 337 -23.15 9.15 -15.33
C LEU A 337 -22.54 10.06 -16.39
N TYR A 338 -22.04 11.26 -16.00
CA TYR A 338 -21.36 12.14 -16.92
C TYR A 338 -20.17 11.46 -17.59
N ILE A 339 -19.34 10.77 -16.81
CA ILE A 339 -18.18 10.05 -17.33
C ILE A 339 -18.57 8.87 -18.22
N CYS A 340 -19.61 8.13 -17.85
CA CYS A 340 -20.12 7.03 -18.69
C CYS A 340 -20.57 7.52 -20.06
N LEU A 341 -21.27 8.64 -20.11
CA LEU A 341 -21.85 9.20 -21.33
C LEU A 341 -20.87 9.99 -22.19
N ALA A 342 -19.76 10.46 -21.61
CA ALA A 342 -18.73 11.22 -22.32
C ALA A 342 -17.98 10.35 -23.35
N PRO A 343 -17.56 10.93 -24.49
CA PRO A 343 -16.68 10.25 -25.43
C PRO A 343 -15.35 9.89 -24.77
N LYS A 344 -14.70 8.82 -25.24
CA LYS A 344 -13.50 8.27 -24.59
C LYS A 344 -12.25 8.53 -25.41
N SER A 345 -11.20 9.06 -24.76
CA SER A 345 -9.83 9.14 -25.30
C SER A 345 -8.80 8.99 -24.20
N ASN A 346 -7.97 7.98 -24.32
CA ASN A 346 -6.83 7.76 -23.42
C ASN A 346 -5.52 8.29 -24.01
N SER A 347 -5.56 9.23 -24.96
CA SER A 347 -4.38 9.73 -25.66
C SER A 347 -3.35 10.36 -24.73
N ALA A 348 -3.81 11.13 -23.73
CA ALA A 348 -2.93 11.75 -22.74
C ALA A 348 -2.26 10.71 -21.82
N CYS A 349 -3.04 9.75 -21.31
CA CYS A 349 -2.55 8.65 -20.48
C CYS A 349 -1.52 7.78 -21.25
N SER A 350 -1.86 7.37 -22.46
CA SER A 350 -0.96 6.59 -23.31
C SER A 350 0.32 7.35 -23.66
N GLY A 351 0.22 8.67 -23.88
CA GLY A 351 1.35 9.52 -24.20
C GLY A 351 2.36 9.63 -23.06
N ILE A 352 1.89 9.91 -21.85
CA ILE A 352 2.77 10.04 -20.70
C ILE A 352 3.42 8.69 -20.35
N PHE A 353 2.69 7.58 -20.39
CA PHE A 353 3.26 6.26 -20.10
C PHE A 353 4.29 5.83 -21.16
N ALA A 354 4.10 6.20 -22.43
CA ALA A 354 5.10 5.96 -23.46
C ALA A 354 6.38 6.76 -23.18
N ALA A 355 6.27 8.03 -22.77
CA ALA A 355 7.42 8.86 -22.42
C ALA A 355 8.14 8.34 -21.17
N GLU A 356 7.41 7.95 -20.12
CA GLU A 356 7.99 7.33 -18.93
C GLU A 356 8.68 5.99 -19.23
N GLY A 357 8.13 5.22 -20.15
CA GLY A 357 8.73 3.97 -20.63
C GLY A 357 10.08 4.20 -21.27
N GLU A 358 10.19 5.22 -22.12
CA GLU A 358 11.44 5.63 -22.78
C GLU A 358 12.47 6.11 -21.75
N GLU A 359 12.08 6.96 -20.80
CA GLU A 359 12.94 7.49 -19.74
C GLU A 359 13.56 6.40 -18.87
N LYS A 360 12.87 5.27 -18.68
CA LYS A 360 13.38 4.11 -17.93
C LYS A 360 14.47 3.35 -18.66
N THR A 361 14.53 3.47 -19.98
CA THR A 361 15.54 2.77 -20.80
C THR A 361 16.90 3.45 -20.75
N ARG A 362 16.91 4.78 -20.56
CA ARG A 362 18.12 5.61 -20.52
C ARG A 362 17.86 6.84 -19.63
N LYS A 363 18.86 7.25 -18.84
CA LYS A 363 18.73 8.36 -17.90
C LYS A 363 19.50 9.63 -18.27
N ASP A 364 20.23 9.62 -19.40
CA ASP A 364 21.17 10.65 -19.80
C ASP A 364 20.80 11.31 -21.14
N TRP A 365 19.49 11.52 -21.36
CA TRP A 365 19.00 12.25 -22.53
C TRP A 365 19.54 13.69 -22.56
N SER A 366 20.10 14.11 -23.68
CA SER A 366 20.60 15.46 -23.87
C SER A 366 19.43 16.44 -23.97
N ILE A 367 19.57 17.62 -23.35
CA ILE A 367 18.63 18.72 -23.57
C ILE A 367 19.22 19.61 -24.68
N PRO A 368 18.48 19.93 -25.77
CA PRO A 368 18.94 20.84 -26.80
C PRO A 368 19.43 22.17 -26.21
N ALA A 369 20.64 22.60 -26.59
CA ALA A 369 21.32 23.73 -25.94
C ALA A 369 20.49 25.05 -25.97
N HIS A 370 19.70 25.27 -27.02
CA HIS A 370 18.83 26.44 -27.14
C HIS A 370 17.64 26.43 -26.18
N LEU A 371 17.25 25.26 -25.61
CA LEU A 371 16.19 25.14 -24.62
C LEU A 371 16.70 25.25 -23.17
N MET A 372 18.03 25.23 -22.97
CA MET A 372 18.60 25.30 -21.64
C MET A 372 18.45 26.71 -21.05
N ASP A 373 18.36 26.81 -19.72
CA ASP A 373 18.24 28.06 -19.02
C ASP A 373 19.46 28.98 -19.27
N SER A 374 19.19 30.23 -19.63
CA SER A 374 20.20 31.24 -19.93
C SER A 374 20.13 32.47 -19.04
N HIS A 375 19.37 32.42 -17.91
CA HIS A 375 19.14 33.57 -17.04
C HIS A 375 20.31 33.89 -16.08
N TYR A 376 21.30 32.98 -15.96
CA TYR A 376 22.44 33.19 -15.08
C TYR A 376 23.69 33.71 -15.80
N SER A 377 24.52 34.45 -15.04
CA SER A 377 25.76 35.03 -15.57
C SER A 377 26.72 33.95 -16.07
N GLY A 378 27.04 33.95 -17.35
CA GLY A 378 27.94 32.97 -17.98
C GLY A 378 27.25 31.93 -18.86
N ALA A 379 25.92 31.73 -18.77
CA ALA A 379 25.19 30.76 -19.59
C ALA A 379 25.43 30.97 -21.09
N LYS A 380 25.40 32.21 -21.55
CA LYS A 380 25.68 32.57 -22.95
C LYS A 380 27.11 32.24 -23.40
N LYS A 381 28.11 32.30 -22.49
CA LYS A 381 29.49 31.91 -22.80
C LYS A 381 29.63 30.39 -22.97
N MET A 382 28.71 29.64 -22.37
CA MET A 382 28.61 28.18 -22.51
C MET A 382 27.71 27.73 -23.67
N GLY A 383 27.20 28.68 -24.47
CA GLY A 383 26.34 28.39 -25.63
C GLY A 383 24.88 28.02 -25.25
N LEU A 384 24.46 28.25 -24.00
CA LEU A 384 23.14 27.85 -23.52
C LEU A 384 22.10 28.93 -23.85
N GLY A 385 20.91 28.50 -24.27
CA GLY A 385 19.79 29.39 -24.63
C GLY A 385 19.97 30.17 -25.92
N ILE A 386 21.08 29.94 -26.66
CA ILE A 386 21.34 30.67 -27.92
C ILE A 386 20.56 29.99 -29.04
N GLY A 387 19.84 30.81 -29.83
CA GLY A 387 19.08 30.31 -30.99
C GLY A 387 17.65 29.90 -30.68
N TYR A 388 17.19 30.05 -29.42
CA TYR A 388 15.78 29.81 -29.10
C TYR A 388 14.89 30.84 -29.83
N LYS A 389 13.91 30.34 -30.56
CA LYS A 389 12.90 31.15 -31.23
C LYS A 389 11.68 31.26 -30.33
N TYR A 390 11.33 32.45 -29.88
CA TYR A 390 10.19 32.67 -29.01
C TYR A 390 8.87 32.62 -29.80
N PRO A 391 8.00 31.65 -29.60
CA PRO A 391 6.83 31.41 -30.47
C PRO A 391 5.87 32.61 -30.58
N HIS A 392 5.79 33.48 -29.58
CA HIS A 392 4.92 34.66 -29.62
C HIS A 392 5.37 35.69 -30.67
N ASP A 393 6.67 35.72 -31.00
CA ASP A 393 7.19 36.59 -32.06
C ASP A 393 6.82 36.07 -33.46
N PHE A 394 6.29 34.84 -33.51
CA PHE A 394 5.95 34.12 -34.76
C PHE A 394 4.45 33.76 -34.82
N GLY A 395 3.58 34.49 -34.16
CA GLY A 395 2.14 34.24 -34.19
C GLY A 395 1.70 33.01 -33.37
N GLY A 396 2.52 32.59 -32.42
CA GLY A 396 2.20 31.51 -31.44
C GLY A 396 2.73 30.12 -31.81
N TRP A 397 3.40 29.98 -32.99
CA TRP A 397 4.09 28.76 -33.38
C TRP A 397 5.29 29.01 -34.27
N VAL A 398 6.37 28.28 -34.06
CA VAL A 398 7.56 28.31 -34.88
C VAL A 398 8.20 26.92 -34.96
N GLU A 399 8.73 26.57 -36.13
CA GLU A 399 9.43 25.31 -36.31
C GLU A 399 10.80 25.37 -35.65
N GLN A 400 10.98 24.58 -34.58
CA GLN A 400 12.27 24.33 -33.94
C GLN A 400 12.23 22.98 -33.24
N GLN A 401 13.41 22.48 -32.89
CA GLN A 401 13.56 21.20 -32.22
C GLN A 401 13.25 21.39 -30.70
N TYR A 402 12.46 20.49 -30.12
CA TYR A 402 12.15 20.47 -28.70
C TYR A 402 12.60 19.16 -28.01
N LEU A 403 12.65 18.06 -28.76
CA LEU A 403 13.12 16.77 -28.21
C LEU A 403 14.65 16.68 -28.25
N PRO A 404 15.28 15.84 -27.39
CA PRO A 404 16.66 15.43 -27.52
C PRO A 404 17.00 14.96 -28.94
N ASP A 405 18.27 15.06 -29.31
CA ASP A 405 18.75 14.66 -30.68
C ASP A 405 18.40 13.21 -30.95
N GLU A 406 18.52 12.35 -29.97
CA GLU A 406 18.26 10.91 -30.07
C GLU A 406 16.76 10.57 -30.24
N LEU A 407 15.89 11.52 -29.88
CA LEU A 407 14.43 11.36 -29.94
C LEU A 407 13.78 12.18 -31.06
N ILE A 408 14.57 12.72 -31.98
CA ILE A 408 14.02 13.43 -33.15
C ILE A 408 13.10 12.52 -33.94
N GLY A 409 11.85 12.95 -34.12
CA GLY A 409 10.82 12.18 -34.83
C GLY A 409 9.99 11.27 -33.96
N HIS A 410 10.30 11.10 -32.67
CA HIS A 410 9.44 10.37 -31.72
C HIS A 410 8.10 11.07 -31.55
N GLN A 411 7.04 10.26 -31.39
CA GLN A 411 5.67 10.72 -31.15
C GLN A 411 5.06 9.98 -29.96
N TYR A 412 5.00 10.62 -28.81
CA TYR A 412 4.31 10.10 -27.62
C TYR A 412 2.80 10.37 -27.68
N TYR A 413 2.42 11.58 -28.08
CA TYR A 413 1.03 11.94 -28.24
C TYR A 413 0.47 11.44 -29.56
N LYS A 414 -0.44 10.46 -29.46
CA LYS A 414 -1.18 9.89 -30.59
C LYS A 414 -2.66 10.27 -30.44
N PRO A 415 -3.09 11.40 -31.05
CA PRO A 415 -4.45 11.89 -30.87
C PRO A 415 -5.50 10.91 -31.37
N ARG A 416 -6.65 10.89 -30.70
CA ARG A 416 -7.84 10.20 -31.16
C ARG A 416 -8.85 11.22 -31.68
N PRO A 417 -9.42 11.05 -32.90
CA PRO A 417 -10.32 12.02 -33.47
C PRO A 417 -11.75 11.90 -32.89
N LEU A 418 -11.86 11.81 -31.58
CA LEU A 418 -13.13 11.65 -30.86
C LEU A 418 -13.44 12.88 -30.01
N GLY A 419 -14.69 13.28 -29.98
CA GLY A 419 -15.17 14.42 -29.20
C GLY A 419 -14.39 15.72 -29.50
N GLN A 420 -14.12 16.50 -28.47
CA GLN A 420 -13.39 17.78 -28.59
C GLN A 420 -11.92 17.61 -28.98
N GLU A 421 -11.29 16.46 -28.71
CA GLU A 421 -9.90 16.23 -29.09
C GLU A 421 -9.71 16.34 -30.62
N GLY A 422 -10.66 15.82 -31.40
CA GLY A 422 -10.62 15.92 -32.84
C GLY A 422 -10.62 17.36 -33.35
N ASP A 423 -11.41 18.24 -32.71
CA ASP A 423 -11.43 19.68 -33.05
C ASP A 423 -10.13 20.40 -32.65
N MET A 424 -9.61 20.11 -31.48
CA MET A 424 -8.34 20.65 -30.99
C MET A 424 -7.17 20.27 -31.92
N VAL A 425 -7.11 19.02 -32.37
CA VAL A 425 -6.07 18.53 -33.27
C VAL A 425 -6.19 19.16 -34.65
N ARG A 426 -7.41 19.30 -35.19
CA ARG A 426 -7.62 20.02 -36.46
C ARG A 426 -7.15 21.48 -36.37
N ALA A 427 -7.52 22.19 -35.31
CA ALA A 427 -7.09 23.57 -35.06
C ALA A 427 -5.56 23.68 -34.90
N TRP A 428 -4.93 22.74 -34.23
CA TRP A 428 -3.47 22.67 -34.08
C TRP A 428 -2.76 22.47 -35.40
N TRP A 429 -3.21 21.53 -36.25
CA TRP A 429 -2.64 21.33 -37.60
C TRP A 429 -2.84 22.52 -38.52
N ALA A 430 -4.00 23.21 -38.44
CA ALA A 430 -4.25 24.39 -39.24
C ALA A 430 -3.26 25.52 -38.93
N ARG A 431 -2.93 25.74 -37.66
CA ARG A 431 -1.92 26.74 -37.23
C ARG A 431 -0.54 26.41 -37.77
N ARG A 432 -0.12 25.13 -37.73
CA ARG A 432 1.17 24.70 -38.25
C ARG A 432 1.31 24.82 -39.78
N LYS A 433 0.23 24.68 -40.53
CA LYS A 433 0.22 24.83 -41.99
C LYS A 433 0.16 26.29 -42.44
N GLY A 434 -0.46 27.18 -41.66
CA GLY A 434 -0.58 28.62 -41.98
C GLY A 434 0.68 29.43 -41.69
N SER A 435 1.69 28.87 -41.08
CA SER A 435 2.99 29.50 -40.75
C SER A 435 4.09 29.19 -41.74
N LYS A 436 3.74 28.72 -42.95
CA LYS A 436 4.69 28.54 -44.10
C LYS A 436 4.67 29.75 -45.00
#